data_8f1b539cf3c3b1fe0c24e235fd5dbd4f
#
_entry.id   8f1b539cf3c3b1fe0c24e235fd5dbd4f
#
_cell.length_a   1.000
_cell.length_b   1.000
_cell.length_c   1.000
_cell.angle_alpha   90.00
_cell.angle_beta   90.00
_cell.angle_gamma   90.00
#
_symmetry.space_group_name_H-M   'P 1'
#
loop_
_entity.id
_entity.type
_entity.pdbx_description
1 polymer ?
#
loop_
_entity_poly.entity_id
_entity_poly.type
_entity_poly.pdbx_seq_one_letter_code
_entity_poly.pdbx_strand_id
1 'polypeptide(L)'
;MVTIMRESTVKILDDKDMEFVETLRSLGVPRNVATLITFLANVEEASSREIEMGSDLRQPEVSIAMRTLRENNWIEEKEIKREGKGRPMKVYALHATIDDIIKHFEEEKVHESAQAMESIQRLKQLIST
;
A
#
# COMPACT_ATOMS: atom_id res chain seq x y z
N MET A 1 -21.22 -7.31 28.69
CA MET A 1 -20.39 -6.91 27.84
C MET A 1 -20.68 -7.08 26.41
N VAL A 2 -20.15 -6.33 25.73
CA VAL A 2 -20.52 -6.11 24.40
C VAL A 2 -19.95 -7.10 23.48
N THR A 3 -20.78 -7.78 22.79
CA THR A 3 -20.33 -8.54 21.67
C THR A 3 -19.97 -7.56 20.61
N ILE A 4 -18.74 -7.50 20.35
CA ILE A 4 -18.29 -6.65 19.29
C ILE A 4 -18.55 -7.33 17.99
N MET A 5 -19.66 -7.01 17.43
CA MET A 5 -19.80 -7.22 16.01
C MET A 5 -18.97 -6.13 15.38
N ARG A 6 -17.99 -6.55 14.62
CA ARG A 6 -17.21 -5.62 13.84
C ARG A 6 -18.15 -4.87 12.92
N GLU A 7 -18.32 -3.61 13.18
CA GLU A 7 -19.07 -2.77 12.28
C GLU A 7 -18.27 -2.63 10.99
N SER A 8 -18.86 -2.99 9.87
CA SER A 8 -18.21 -2.71 8.61
C SER A 8 -18.37 -1.22 8.35
N THR A 9 -17.45 -0.47 8.91
CA THR A 9 -17.36 0.95 8.63
C THR A 9 -16.56 1.10 7.36
N VAL A 10 -17.22 1.55 6.32
CA VAL A 10 -16.54 1.81 5.06
C VAL A 10 -15.77 3.11 5.22
N LYS A 11 -14.46 3.00 5.26
CA LYS A 11 -13.61 4.17 5.22
C LYS A 11 -13.60 4.69 3.80
N ILE A 12 -13.89 5.97 3.64
CA ILE A 12 -13.78 6.67 2.36
C ILE A 12 -12.58 7.60 2.46
N LEU A 13 -11.74 7.60 1.45
CA LEU A 13 -10.56 8.45 1.43
C LEU A 13 -10.97 9.92 1.29
N ASP A 14 -10.47 10.76 2.17
CA ASP A 14 -10.74 12.19 2.16
C ASP A 14 -9.68 12.93 1.35
N ASP A 15 -9.77 14.26 1.31
CA ASP A 15 -8.85 15.10 0.53
C ASP A 15 -7.40 14.95 0.97
N LYS A 16 -7.16 14.81 2.27
CA LYS A 16 -5.83 14.62 2.80
C LYS A 16 -5.26 13.27 2.40
N ASP A 17 -6.09 12.23 2.42
CA ASP A 17 -5.71 10.90 1.96
C ASP A 17 -5.36 10.93 0.47
N MET A 18 -6.14 11.67 -0.33
CA MET A 18 -5.87 11.79 -1.75
C MET A 18 -4.56 12.53 -2.02
N GLU A 19 -4.24 13.52 -1.20
CA GLU A 19 -2.95 14.19 -1.30
C GLU A 19 -1.81 13.23 -1.00
N PHE A 20 -1.99 12.37 0.00
CA PHE A 20 -1.00 11.35 0.33
C PHE A 20 -0.81 10.38 -0.84
N VAL A 21 -1.90 9.93 -1.45
CA VAL A 21 -1.85 9.06 -2.64
C VAL A 21 -1.08 9.74 -3.77
N GLU A 22 -1.41 10.99 -4.09
CA GLU A 22 -0.77 11.72 -5.18
C GLU A 22 0.71 11.96 -4.92
N THR A 23 1.07 12.19 -3.67
CA THR A 23 2.48 12.37 -3.30
C THR A 23 3.26 11.08 -3.47
N LEU A 24 2.69 9.93 -3.07
CA LEU A 24 3.31 8.64 -3.33
C LEU A 24 3.47 8.39 -4.84
N ARG A 25 2.46 8.76 -5.63
CA ARG A 25 2.52 8.60 -7.08
C ARG A 25 3.65 9.43 -7.69
N SER A 26 3.91 10.59 -7.13
CA SER A 26 5.01 11.45 -7.62
C SER A 26 6.38 10.79 -7.45
N LEU A 27 6.48 9.81 -6.56
CA LEU A 27 7.70 9.02 -6.37
C LEU A 27 7.78 7.81 -7.30
N GLY A 28 6.80 7.63 -8.16
CA GLY A 28 6.76 6.50 -9.08
C GLY A 28 5.96 5.32 -8.56
N VAL A 29 5.28 5.45 -7.43
CA VAL A 29 4.44 4.38 -6.89
C VAL A 29 3.17 4.27 -7.72
N PRO A 30 2.81 3.07 -8.19
CA PRO A 30 1.57 2.91 -8.96
C PRO A 30 0.35 3.33 -8.15
N ARG A 31 -0.64 3.87 -8.84
CA ARG A 31 -1.86 4.39 -8.21
C ARG A 31 -2.54 3.37 -7.29
N ASN A 32 -2.67 2.13 -7.75
CA ASN A 32 -3.34 1.10 -6.94
C ASN A 32 -2.56 0.79 -5.66
N VAL A 33 -1.25 0.72 -5.73
CA VAL A 33 -0.40 0.49 -4.56
C VAL A 33 -0.48 1.67 -3.59
N ALA A 34 -0.35 2.89 -4.12
CA ALA A 34 -0.44 4.11 -3.30
C ALA A 34 -1.80 4.21 -2.59
N THR A 35 -2.88 3.90 -3.31
CA THR A 35 -4.23 3.94 -2.76
C THR A 35 -4.41 2.88 -1.67
N LEU A 36 -3.93 1.67 -1.91
CA LEU A 36 -4.05 0.58 -0.94
C LEU A 36 -3.28 0.87 0.34
N ILE A 37 -2.05 1.35 0.22
CA ILE A 37 -1.24 1.74 1.38
C ILE A 37 -1.98 2.80 2.20
N THR A 38 -2.50 3.82 1.54
CA THR A 38 -3.20 4.91 2.20
C THR A 38 -4.47 4.42 2.89
N PHE A 39 -5.22 3.55 2.22
CA PHE A 39 -6.44 2.99 2.80
C PHE A 39 -6.13 2.18 4.05
N LEU A 40 -5.17 1.26 3.96
CA LEU A 40 -4.83 0.39 5.09
C LEU A 40 -4.19 1.15 6.24
N ALA A 41 -3.56 2.29 5.97
CA ALA A 41 -3.01 3.15 7.02
C ALA A 41 -4.10 3.79 7.87
N ASN A 42 -5.33 3.87 7.36
CA ASN A 42 -6.45 4.52 8.02
C ASN A 42 -7.39 3.56 8.73
N VAL A 43 -7.13 2.26 8.67
CA VAL A 43 -8.00 1.25 9.30
C VAL A 43 -7.13 0.26 10.07
N GLU A 44 -7.72 -0.40 11.04
CA GLU A 44 -7.01 -1.46 11.76
C GLU A 44 -6.89 -2.70 10.88
N GLU A 45 -7.95 -3.02 10.18
CA GLU A 45 -7.99 -4.14 9.25
C GLU A 45 -9.16 -3.96 8.31
N ALA A 46 -9.11 -4.60 7.16
CA ALA A 46 -10.19 -4.53 6.19
C ALA A 46 -10.24 -5.79 5.35
N SER A 47 -11.46 -6.21 4.97
CA SER A 47 -11.66 -7.28 4.01
C SER A 47 -11.42 -6.73 2.59
N SER A 48 -11.28 -7.63 1.61
CA SER A 48 -11.15 -7.22 0.21
C SER A 48 -12.32 -6.36 -0.23
N ARG A 49 -13.53 -6.73 0.19
CA ARG A 49 -14.72 -5.97 -0.18
C ARG A 49 -14.71 -4.56 0.41
N GLU A 50 -14.30 -4.44 1.66
CA GLU A 50 -14.20 -3.13 2.31
C GLU A 50 -13.16 -2.25 1.62
N ILE A 51 -12.05 -2.86 1.20
CA ILE A 51 -11.01 -2.16 0.45
C ILE A 51 -11.57 -1.65 -0.87
N GLU A 52 -12.26 -2.50 -1.63
CA GLU A 52 -12.84 -2.09 -2.91
C GLU A 52 -13.83 -0.94 -2.75
N MET A 53 -14.69 -1.05 -1.75
CA MET A 53 -15.71 -0.05 -1.50
C MET A 53 -15.14 1.29 -1.06
N GLY A 54 -14.15 1.25 -0.18
CA GLY A 54 -13.57 2.46 0.39
C GLY A 54 -12.50 3.14 -0.45
N SER A 55 -11.79 2.36 -1.26
CA SER A 55 -10.68 2.87 -2.07
C SER A 55 -11.05 3.17 -3.51
N ASP A 56 -12.23 2.75 -3.93
CA ASP A 56 -12.68 2.85 -5.32
C ASP A 56 -11.77 2.08 -6.29
N LEU A 57 -11.10 1.06 -5.79
CA LEU A 57 -10.31 0.15 -6.62
C LEU A 57 -11.17 -1.05 -6.99
N ARG A 58 -10.94 -1.58 -8.18
CA ARG A 58 -11.59 -2.80 -8.63
C ARG A 58 -10.80 -4.00 -8.14
N GLN A 59 -11.46 -5.16 -8.08
CA GLN A 59 -10.86 -6.38 -7.58
C GLN A 59 -9.50 -6.72 -8.22
N PRO A 60 -9.33 -6.64 -9.54
CA PRO A 60 -8.01 -6.90 -10.13
C PRO A 60 -6.94 -5.92 -9.67
N GLU A 61 -7.29 -4.65 -9.48
CA GLU A 61 -6.36 -3.64 -8.99
C GLU A 61 -5.94 -3.91 -7.55
N VAL A 62 -6.90 -4.32 -6.72
CA VAL A 62 -6.63 -4.70 -5.32
C VAL A 62 -5.68 -5.89 -5.28
N SER A 63 -5.93 -6.92 -6.09
CA SER A 63 -5.09 -8.11 -6.13
C SER A 63 -3.65 -7.81 -6.51
N ILE A 64 -3.46 -6.95 -7.51
CA ILE A 64 -2.12 -6.56 -7.95
C ILE A 64 -1.41 -5.76 -6.86
N ALA A 65 -2.10 -4.80 -6.25
CA ALA A 65 -1.52 -3.99 -5.18
C ALA A 65 -1.17 -4.85 -3.97
N MET A 66 -2.03 -5.81 -3.62
CA MET A 66 -1.77 -6.74 -2.52
C MET A 66 -0.49 -7.53 -2.73
N ARG A 67 -0.25 -7.96 -3.96
CA ARG A 67 0.97 -8.68 -4.29
C ARG A 67 2.20 -7.85 -3.97
N THR A 68 2.20 -6.59 -4.36
CA THR A 68 3.31 -5.68 -4.08
C THR A 68 3.53 -5.53 -2.57
N LEU A 69 2.46 -5.36 -1.81
CA LEU A 69 2.59 -5.23 -0.37
C LEU A 69 3.10 -6.51 0.29
N ARG A 70 2.67 -7.68 -0.20
CA ARG A 70 3.19 -8.96 0.30
C ARG A 70 4.67 -9.12 0.01
N GLU A 71 5.10 -8.77 -1.20
CA GLU A 71 6.50 -8.89 -1.60
C GLU A 71 7.42 -8.05 -0.71
N ASN A 72 6.92 -6.94 -0.22
CA ASN A 72 7.67 -6.08 0.68
C ASN A 72 7.45 -6.42 2.16
N ASN A 73 6.63 -7.42 2.45
CA ASN A 73 6.29 -7.82 3.81
C ASN A 73 5.63 -6.69 4.59
N TRP A 74 4.77 -5.93 3.93
CA TRP A 74 4.09 -4.77 4.53
C TRP A 74 2.68 -5.08 5.02
N ILE A 75 2.12 -6.22 4.66
CA ILE A 75 0.78 -6.58 5.11
C ILE A 75 0.77 -7.93 5.81
N GLU A 76 -0.20 -8.07 6.69
CA GLU A 76 -0.53 -9.35 7.27
C GLU A 76 -1.98 -9.69 6.92
N GLU A 77 -2.25 -10.96 6.86
CA GLU A 77 -3.56 -11.50 6.51
C GLU A 77 -3.99 -12.44 7.62
N LYS A 78 -5.24 -12.34 8.02
CA LYS A 78 -5.79 -13.30 8.98
C LYS A 78 -7.22 -13.63 8.61
N GLU A 79 -7.69 -14.77 9.11
CA GLU A 79 -9.05 -15.19 8.91
C GLU A 79 -9.87 -14.90 10.15
N ILE A 80 -11.07 -14.35 9.95
CA ILE A 80 -12.02 -14.14 11.02
C ILE A 80 -13.17 -15.10 10.78
N LYS A 81 -13.46 -15.93 11.79
CA LYS A 81 -14.61 -16.84 11.72
C LYS A 81 -15.89 -16.02 11.86
N ARG A 82 -16.81 -16.24 10.93
CA ARG A 82 -18.15 -15.70 11.06
C ARG A 82 -18.97 -16.62 11.95
N GLU A 83 -19.78 -16.06 12.82
CA GLU A 83 -20.77 -16.83 13.54
C GLU A 83 -21.75 -17.39 12.52
N GLY A 84 -22.03 -18.69 12.66
CA GLY A 84 -22.99 -19.36 11.81
C GLY A 84 -22.34 -19.97 10.58
N LYS A 85 -23.05 -19.88 9.49
CA LYS A 85 -22.66 -20.52 8.25
C LYS A 85 -21.80 -19.65 7.40
N GLY A 86 -20.79 -20.21 6.77
CA GLY A 86 -20.04 -19.55 5.74
C GLY A 86 -18.55 -19.69 5.92
N ARG A 87 -17.83 -19.26 4.89
CA ARG A 87 -16.39 -19.29 4.90
C ARG A 87 -15.84 -18.23 5.84
N PRO A 88 -14.71 -18.50 6.48
CA PRO A 88 -14.02 -17.47 7.22
C PRO A 88 -13.74 -16.27 6.30
N MET A 89 -13.88 -15.09 6.86
CA MET A 89 -13.58 -13.88 6.12
C MET A 89 -12.11 -13.54 6.29
N LYS A 90 -11.44 -13.27 5.19
CA LYS A 90 -10.05 -12.80 5.26
C LYS A 90 -10.02 -11.31 5.45
N VAL A 91 -9.16 -10.86 6.34
CA VAL A 91 -8.93 -9.43 6.57
C VAL A 91 -7.43 -9.16 6.47
N TYR A 92 -7.14 -7.94 6.09
CA TYR A 92 -5.79 -7.47 5.82
C TYR A 92 -5.49 -6.24 6.66
N ALA A 93 -4.26 -6.16 7.13
CA ALA A 93 -3.81 -5.02 7.91
C ALA A 93 -2.36 -4.68 7.53
N LEU A 94 -1.97 -3.43 7.69
CA LEU A 94 -0.58 -3.09 7.52
C LEU A 94 0.24 -3.71 8.63
N HIS A 95 1.29 -4.40 8.25
CA HIS A 95 2.27 -4.97 9.17
C HIS A 95 3.39 -3.97 9.46
N ALA A 96 3.76 -3.19 8.46
CA ALA A 96 4.77 -2.14 8.59
C ALA A 96 4.13 -0.81 8.97
N THR A 97 4.88 0.05 9.63
CA THR A 97 4.39 1.40 9.89
C THR A 97 4.50 2.26 8.63
N ILE A 98 3.74 3.32 8.58
CA ILE A 98 3.84 4.27 7.46
C ILE A 98 5.24 4.87 7.40
N ASP A 99 5.85 5.14 8.55
CA ASP A 99 7.22 5.66 8.59
C ASP A 99 8.21 4.69 7.93
N ASP A 100 8.06 3.40 8.17
CA ASP A 100 8.92 2.38 7.56
C ASP A 100 8.72 2.33 6.05
N ILE A 101 7.48 2.45 5.60
CA ILE A 101 7.17 2.44 4.17
C ILE A 101 7.75 3.67 3.48
N ILE A 102 7.60 4.84 4.09
CA ILE A 102 8.18 6.08 3.57
C ILE A 102 9.69 5.97 3.50
N LYS A 103 10.32 5.42 4.55
CA LYS A 103 11.76 5.22 4.59
C LYS A 103 12.23 4.31 3.45
N HIS A 104 11.46 3.27 3.15
CA HIS A 104 11.78 2.38 2.05
C HIS A 104 11.83 3.15 0.71
N PHE A 105 10.84 3.99 0.46
CA PHE A 105 10.82 4.79 -0.77
C PHE A 105 11.93 5.83 -0.79
N GLU A 106 12.25 6.41 0.35
CA GLU A 106 13.36 7.35 0.46
C GLU A 106 14.68 6.69 0.09
N GLU A 107 14.96 5.53 0.66
CA GLU A 107 16.18 4.76 0.37
C GLU A 107 16.25 4.35 -1.10
N GLU A 108 15.12 3.96 -1.67
CA GLU A 108 15.04 3.58 -3.07
C GLU A 108 15.38 4.77 -3.97
N LYS A 109 14.88 5.97 -3.66
CA LYS A 109 15.17 7.17 -4.44
C LYS A 109 16.61 7.61 -4.30
N VAL A 110 17.20 7.50 -3.12
CA VAL A 110 18.61 7.80 -2.92
C VAL A 110 19.47 6.85 -3.76
N HIS A 111 19.13 5.57 -3.76
CA HIS A 111 19.85 4.57 -4.55
C HIS A 111 19.73 4.84 -6.05
N GLU A 112 18.54 5.12 -6.55
CA GLU A 112 18.31 5.46 -7.96
C GLU A 112 19.11 6.70 -8.37
N SER A 113 19.14 7.70 -7.51
CA SER A 113 19.88 8.93 -7.76
C SER A 113 21.38 8.67 -7.84
N ALA A 114 21.90 7.85 -6.95
CA ALA A 114 23.33 7.48 -6.97
C ALA A 114 23.68 6.74 -8.27
N GLN A 115 22.84 5.81 -8.70
CA GLN A 115 23.06 5.08 -9.95
C GLN A 115 23.02 6.02 -11.15
N ALA A 116 22.10 6.97 -11.15
CA ALA A 116 22.00 7.95 -12.24
C ALA A 116 23.27 8.80 -12.31
N MET A 117 23.81 9.20 -11.17
CA MET A 117 25.05 9.97 -11.14
C MET A 117 26.23 9.17 -11.62
N GLU A 118 26.31 7.89 -11.30
CA GLU A 118 27.36 7.00 -11.82
C GLU A 118 27.29 6.91 -13.35
N SER A 119 26.09 6.77 -13.89
CA SER A 119 25.88 6.70 -15.32
C SER A 119 26.32 7.99 -16.01
N ILE A 120 26.02 9.13 -15.41
CA ILE A 120 26.44 10.43 -15.93
C ILE A 120 27.96 10.52 -15.96
N GLN A 121 28.61 10.10 -14.90
CA GLN A 121 30.08 10.08 -14.82
C GLN A 121 30.68 9.18 -15.92
N ARG A 122 30.07 8.02 -16.11
CA ARG A 122 30.52 7.07 -17.13
C ARG A 122 30.39 7.68 -18.53
N LEU A 123 29.28 8.38 -18.80
CA LEU A 123 29.12 9.08 -20.08
C LEU A 123 30.20 10.11 -20.31
N LYS A 124 30.54 10.87 -19.28
CA LYS A 124 31.61 11.86 -19.38
C LYS A 124 32.96 11.22 -19.68
N GLN A 125 33.25 10.08 -19.06
CA GLN A 125 34.48 9.33 -19.33
C GLN A 125 34.54 8.83 -20.77
N LEU A 126 33.41 8.32 -21.28
CA LEU A 126 33.35 7.79 -22.64
C LEU A 126 33.56 8.87 -23.68
N ILE A 127 33.13 10.08 -23.42
CA ILE A 127 33.34 11.21 -24.31
C ILE A 127 34.81 11.63 -24.34
N SER A 128 35.51 11.51 -23.21
CA SER A 128 36.87 11.95 -23.05
C SER A 128 37.94 11.07 -23.71
N THR A 129 37.56 9.86 -24.11
CA THR A 129 38.51 8.93 -24.69
C THR A 129 38.57 9.01 -26.20
#